data_82caf4928cdf8383a43ae808f13b6152
#
_entry.id   82caf4928cdf8383a43ae808f13b6152
#
_cell.length_a   1.000
_cell.length_b   1.000
_cell.length_c   1.000
_cell.angle_alpha   90.00
_cell.angle_beta   90.00
_cell.angle_gamma   90.00
#
_symmetry.space_group_name_H-M   'P 1'
#
loop_
_entity.id
_entity.type
_entity.pdbx_description
1 polymer ?
#
loop_
_entity_poly.entity_id
_entity_poly.type
_entity_poly.pdbx_seq_one_letter_code
_entity_poly.pdbx_strand_id
1 'polypeptide(L)'
;MKLRFCILTLLLVAVAAVEARPRLAVNIVVSGMSQGDISRYEKNFCKDGFLRLRGEGLEFTECYADYAPTSSEAGLATLATGTIPAMHGIFSSVGYDRTLNKAVEIHRKSEPVQYSAIRKEVEEGYTTQSFVAQTLSEAVLASSERNRSITIAHNPLSAMILAGGKGECYWLSNAGNWSTAECYMTELPSWVRNYNNDEMNRVFATDIWYGRYTRDRYRNSRTTSITIYDKDSAKRPYSHRKLSENWVSNLRSMPSGNLAIFEFAKRAVSAMLPLHINDECKVLNICLDIPRTIAERYGVDSIEYEDMLYSLDASLAEFLVFLYAQLPVHNEVVVTLTSDSGISPTKEHNNDSSRFNTRQFEVILNAFLSARYGQDSWVLGYTNGSLYLNHDVIYSHKKSLAEVQEECAAFALKYRGVAMAVTATALRSAQFSRGTVSLLQSGYNPRRSGDVLIALEPERIELDHNRVAMSGSTYNYDRHIPLIICGSGVAPKRVPERVTNDQIAPTLAKIMGVERPQCSDSKVIKF
;
A
#
# COMPACT_ATOMS: atom_id res chain seq x y z
N MET A 1 32.51 -43.06 31.94
CA MET A 1 32.32 -43.07 30.47
C MET A 1 30.88 -42.71 30.06
N LYS A 2 29.84 -43.25 30.69
CA LYS A 2 28.42 -42.96 30.33
C LYS A 2 27.98 -41.46 30.53
N LEU A 3 28.51 -40.80 31.56
CA LEU A 3 28.14 -39.40 31.83
C LEU A 3 28.75 -38.41 30.81
N ARG A 4 29.96 -38.67 30.28
CA ARG A 4 30.58 -37.84 29.24
C ARG A 4 29.92 -37.99 27.89
N PHE A 5 29.31 -39.15 27.59
CA PHE A 5 28.57 -39.39 26.37
C PHE A 5 27.23 -38.67 26.37
N CYS A 6 26.52 -38.63 27.51
CA CYS A 6 25.25 -37.85 27.64
C CYS A 6 25.48 -36.33 27.53
N ILE A 7 26.59 -35.80 28.06
CA ILE A 7 26.91 -34.37 27.96
C ILE A 7 27.28 -34.00 26.51
N LEU A 8 27.98 -34.88 25.78
CA LEU A 8 28.31 -34.65 24.37
C LEU A 8 27.06 -34.70 23.46
N THR A 9 26.11 -35.60 23.76
CA THR A 9 24.83 -35.70 23.02
C THR A 9 23.93 -34.52 23.33
N LEU A 10 23.88 -33.99 24.57
CA LEU A 10 23.15 -32.77 24.93
C LEU A 10 23.77 -31.52 24.28
N LEU A 11 25.10 -31.43 24.19
CA LEU A 11 25.79 -30.35 23.48
C LEU A 11 25.56 -30.40 21.96
N LEU A 12 25.50 -31.58 21.34
CA LEU A 12 25.17 -31.77 19.93
C LEU A 12 23.71 -31.42 19.62
N VAL A 13 22.77 -31.70 20.52
CA VAL A 13 21.35 -31.32 20.37
C VAL A 13 21.15 -29.81 20.62
N ALA A 14 21.94 -29.21 21.52
CA ALA A 14 21.88 -27.76 21.75
C ALA A 14 22.48 -26.93 20.58
N VAL A 15 23.42 -27.49 19.82
CA VAL A 15 23.99 -26.84 18.62
C VAL A 15 23.08 -26.95 17.40
N ALA A 16 22.12 -27.90 17.41
CA ALA A 16 21.19 -28.10 16.30
C ALA A 16 19.97 -27.16 16.30
N ALA A 17 19.83 -26.28 17.30
CA ALA A 17 18.72 -25.34 17.43
C ALA A 17 19.08 -23.86 17.23
N VAL A 18 20.14 -23.58 16.46
CA VAL A 18 20.25 -22.24 15.85
C VAL A 18 19.31 -22.23 14.65
N GLU A 19 18.09 -21.78 14.87
CA GLU A 19 17.17 -21.50 13.75
C GLU A 19 17.92 -20.65 12.72
N ALA A 20 18.13 -21.22 11.54
CA ALA A 20 18.79 -20.50 10.45
C ALA A 20 17.92 -19.28 10.12
N ARG A 21 18.47 -18.09 10.33
CA ARG A 21 17.77 -16.83 9.99
C ARG A 21 17.55 -16.76 8.50
N PRO A 22 16.39 -16.28 8.03
CA PRO A 22 16.18 -16.09 6.61
C PRO A 22 17.17 -15.05 6.08
N ARG A 23 17.73 -15.35 4.93
CA ARG A 23 18.71 -14.49 4.24
C ARG A 23 18.01 -13.49 3.32
N LEU A 24 16.76 -13.78 2.96
CA LEU A 24 15.91 -12.93 2.12
C LEU A 24 14.49 -12.85 2.71
N ALA A 25 14.01 -11.64 2.97
CA ALA A 25 12.60 -11.36 3.19
C ALA A 25 11.98 -10.79 1.92
N VAL A 26 10.89 -11.38 1.45
CA VAL A 26 10.10 -10.89 0.32
C VAL A 26 8.74 -10.44 0.83
N ASN A 27 8.50 -9.15 0.81
CA ASN A 27 7.24 -8.54 1.23
C ASN A 27 6.39 -8.21 0.01
N ILE A 28 5.26 -8.88 -0.14
CA ILE A 28 4.32 -8.68 -1.25
C ILE A 28 3.10 -7.96 -0.71
N VAL A 29 2.90 -6.71 -1.13
CA VAL A 29 1.75 -5.89 -0.78
C VAL A 29 0.81 -5.83 -1.99
N VAL A 30 -0.38 -6.41 -1.86
CA VAL A 30 -1.43 -6.38 -2.89
C VAL A 30 -2.38 -5.24 -2.56
N SER A 31 -2.17 -4.09 -3.18
CA SER A 31 -2.91 -2.87 -2.84
C SER A 31 -4.42 -3.00 -3.13
N GLY A 32 -5.25 -2.66 -2.14
CA GLY A 32 -6.71 -2.70 -2.26
C GLY A 32 -7.34 -4.09 -2.11
N MET A 33 -6.58 -5.11 -1.67
CA MET A 33 -7.08 -6.47 -1.49
C MET A 33 -7.68 -6.65 -0.09
N SER A 34 -8.91 -7.13 -0.02
CA SER A 34 -9.60 -7.44 1.24
C SER A 34 -9.28 -8.86 1.71
N GLN A 35 -9.37 -9.10 3.04
CA GLN A 35 -9.15 -10.43 3.64
C GLN A 35 -10.02 -11.52 2.98
N GLY A 36 -11.26 -11.20 2.61
CA GLY A 36 -12.19 -12.16 2.04
C GLY A 36 -11.89 -12.59 0.60
N ASP A 37 -11.04 -11.87 -0.14
CA ASP A 37 -10.85 -12.09 -1.57
C ASP A 37 -10.22 -13.44 -1.89
N ILE A 38 -9.24 -13.89 -1.10
CA ILE A 38 -8.61 -15.20 -1.32
C ILE A 38 -9.65 -16.31 -1.20
N SER A 39 -10.44 -16.31 -0.13
CA SER A 39 -11.46 -17.34 0.09
C SER A 39 -12.64 -17.23 -0.89
N ARG A 40 -12.97 -15.99 -1.33
CA ARG A 40 -14.05 -15.75 -2.29
C ARG A 40 -13.76 -16.35 -3.65
N TYR A 41 -12.52 -16.31 -4.10
CA TYR A 41 -12.11 -16.66 -5.46
C TYR A 41 -11.25 -17.94 -5.54
N GLU A 42 -10.96 -18.60 -4.41
CA GLU A 42 -10.04 -19.75 -4.30
C GLU A 42 -10.29 -20.88 -5.29
N LYS A 43 -11.57 -21.10 -5.68
CA LYS A 43 -11.96 -22.20 -6.58
C LYS A 43 -11.25 -22.18 -7.93
N ASN A 44 -10.87 -20.99 -8.40
CA ASN A 44 -10.22 -20.80 -9.70
C ASN A 44 -8.73 -20.38 -9.57
N PHE A 45 -8.21 -20.32 -8.35
CA PHE A 45 -6.78 -20.10 -8.13
C PHE A 45 -5.97 -21.36 -8.48
N CYS A 46 -4.74 -21.14 -8.92
CA CYS A 46 -3.78 -22.22 -9.15
C CYS A 46 -3.16 -22.71 -7.84
N LYS A 47 -2.50 -23.87 -7.88
CA LYS A 47 -1.92 -24.48 -6.68
C LYS A 47 -0.73 -23.70 -6.11
N ASP A 48 0.06 -23.10 -6.97
CA ASP A 48 1.38 -22.54 -6.62
C ASP A 48 1.36 -21.04 -6.32
N GLY A 49 0.18 -20.38 -6.40
CA GLY A 49 -0.04 -18.98 -6.09
C GLY A 49 -0.51 -18.72 -4.65
N PHE A 50 -1.65 -18.04 -4.50
CA PHE A 50 -2.24 -17.76 -3.18
C PHE A 50 -2.50 -19.02 -2.35
N LEU A 51 -2.93 -20.12 -3.00
CA LEU A 51 -3.21 -21.37 -2.29
C LEU A 51 -1.95 -22.01 -1.71
N ARG A 52 -0.80 -21.85 -2.38
CA ARG A 52 0.49 -22.29 -1.85
C ARG A 52 0.88 -21.53 -0.61
N LEU A 53 0.87 -20.18 -0.66
CA LEU A 53 1.19 -19.35 0.50
C LEU A 53 0.28 -19.65 1.69
N ARG A 54 -1.02 -19.85 1.44
CA ARG A 54 -2.01 -20.20 2.46
C ARG A 54 -1.79 -21.59 3.04
N GLY A 55 -1.40 -22.55 2.21
CA GLY A 55 -1.18 -23.94 2.62
C GLY A 55 0.15 -24.19 3.32
N GLU A 56 1.20 -23.46 2.94
CA GLU A 56 2.55 -23.59 3.47
C GLU A 56 2.88 -22.53 4.54
N GLY A 57 2.04 -21.51 4.72
CA GLY A 57 2.27 -20.38 5.61
C GLY A 57 1.34 -20.31 6.82
N LEU A 58 1.60 -19.31 7.64
CA LEU A 58 0.78 -18.89 8.77
C LEU A 58 -0.20 -17.81 8.29
N GLU A 59 -1.48 -18.14 8.17
CA GLU A 59 -2.56 -17.22 7.79
C GLU A 59 -3.23 -16.63 9.04
N PHE A 60 -3.25 -15.31 9.17
CA PHE A 60 -4.04 -14.59 10.15
C PHE A 60 -5.37 -14.15 9.52
N THR A 61 -6.49 -14.66 10.02
CA THR A 61 -7.81 -14.33 9.48
C THR A 61 -8.36 -13.00 9.98
N GLU A 62 -7.77 -12.42 11.03
CA GLU A 62 -8.22 -11.22 11.70
C GLU A 62 -7.10 -10.17 11.76
N CYS A 63 -6.57 -9.76 10.59
CA CYS A 63 -5.60 -8.68 10.48
C CYS A 63 -6.29 -7.35 10.12
N TYR A 64 -6.03 -6.31 10.91
CA TYR A 64 -6.71 -5.02 10.77
C TYR A 64 -5.75 -3.84 10.74
N ALA A 65 -6.14 -2.78 10.02
CA ALA A 65 -5.63 -1.43 10.21
C ALA A 65 -6.41 -0.75 11.35
N ASP A 66 -5.75 -0.43 12.47
CA ASP A 66 -6.41 0.17 13.64
C ASP A 66 -6.25 1.70 13.67
N TYR A 67 -6.44 2.32 12.53
CA TYR A 67 -6.45 3.78 12.32
C TYR A 67 -7.39 4.17 11.18
N ALA A 68 -7.64 5.46 11.02
CA ALA A 68 -8.32 6.07 9.88
C ALA A 68 -7.77 7.49 9.64
N PRO A 69 -7.71 7.95 8.36
CA PRO A 69 -8.18 7.27 7.15
C PRO A 69 -7.29 6.07 6.75
N THR A 70 -7.91 5.04 6.17
CA THR A 70 -7.25 3.84 5.66
C THR A 70 -6.82 4.01 4.20
N SER A 71 -6.10 5.07 3.89
CA SER A 71 -5.55 5.27 2.55
C SER A 71 -4.42 4.28 2.24
N SER A 72 -4.10 4.14 0.96
CA SER A 72 -2.94 3.35 0.54
C SER A 72 -1.65 3.84 1.19
N GLU A 73 -1.45 5.14 1.19
CA GLU A 73 -0.25 5.77 1.74
C GLU A 73 -0.11 5.49 3.24
N ALA A 74 -1.22 5.59 4.00
CA ALA A 74 -1.23 5.25 5.42
C ALA A 74 -0.89 3.78 5.65
N GLY A 75 -1.48 2.89 4.84
CA GLY A 75 -1.24 1.45 4.92
C GLY A 75 0.20 1.08 4.60
N LEU A 76 0.73 1.56 3.48
CA LEU A 76 2.12 1.30 3.07
C LEU A 76 3.13 1.81 4.10
N ALA A 77 2.91 3.03 4.63
CA ALA A 77 3.78 3.58 5.66
C ALA A 77 3.72 2.79 6.97
N THR A 78 2.53 2.35 7.38
CA THR A 78 2.36 1.50 8.56
C THR A 78 3.06 0.15 8.38
N LEU A 79 2.89 -0.51 7.23
CA LEU A 79 3.57 -1.77 6.90
C LEU A 79 5.10 -1.63 6.87
N ALA A 80 5.59 -0.51 6.36
CA ALA A 80 7.02 -0.26 6.26
C ALA A 80 7.68 0.07 7.60
N THR A 81 7.01 0.86 8.45
CA THR A 81 7.59 1.43 9.68
C THR A 81 7.22 0.68 10.95
N GLY A 82 6.17 -0.14 10.93
CA GLY A 82 5.64 -0.80 12.12
C GLY A 82 5.04 0.17 13.15
N THR A 83 4.55 1.32 12.70
CA THR A 83 3.85 2.30 13.54
C THR A 83 2.67 2.92 12.80
N ILE A 84 1.80 3.64 13.52
CA ILE A 84 0.53 4.18 13.00
C ILE A 84 0.69 5.59 12.40
N PRO A 85 -0.28 6.10 11.61
CA PRO A 85 -0.21 7.43 10.99
C PRO A 85 -0.02 8.58 11.97
N ALA A 86 -0.53 8.48 13.19
CA ALA A 86 -0.27 9.46 14.24
C ALA A 86 1.23 9.69 14.49
N MET A 87 2.05 8.66 14.30
CA MET A 87 3.51 8.70 14.54
C MET A 87 4.28 8.97 13.24
N HIS A 88 4.05 8.18 12.16
CA HIS A 88 4.79 8.36 10.90
C HIS A 88 4.29 9.55 10.06
N GLY A 89 3.08 10.07 10.30
CA GLY A 89 2.55 11.29 9.69
C GLY A 89 2.12 11.17 8.24
N ILE A 90 2.02 9.95 7.68
CA ILE A 90 1.61 9.71 6.29
C ILE A 90 0.20 9.14 6.30
N PHE A 91 -0.75 9.86 5.72
CA PHE A 91 -2.16 9.43 5.61
C PHE A 91 -2.81 9.84 4.27
N SER A 92 -2.04 10.51 3.39
CA SER A 92 -2.47 10.94 2.06
C SER A 92 -1.25 11.18 1.18
N SER A 93 -1.42 11.09 -0.13
CA SER A 93 -0.43 11.49 -1.14
C SER A 93 -0.14 13.00 -1.15
N VAL A 94 -1.11 13.77 -0.65
CA VAL A 94 -1.05 15.23 -0.58
C VAL A 94 -1.15 15.67 0.87
N GLY A 95 -0.16 16.40 1.34
CA GLY A 95 -0.20 17.14 2.61
C GLY A 95 -0.54 18.60 2.39
N TYR A 96 -1.00 19.30 3.43
CA TYR A 96 -1.17 20.74 3.38
C TYR A 96 0.01 21.41 4.07
N ASP A 97 0.79 22.19 3.30
CA ASP A 97 1.87 23.02 3.85
C ASP A 97 1.30 24.38 4.27
N ARG A 98 1.21 24.60 5.58
CA ARG A 98 0.66 25.83 6.16
C ARG A 98 1.55 27.05 5.92
N THR A 99 2.87 26.84 5.72
CA THR A 99 3.81 27.93 5.43
C THR A 99 3.66 28.42 4.00
N LEU A 100 3.51 27.48 3.07
CA LEU A 100 3.28 27.80 1.65
C LEU A 100 1.81 28.07 1.33
N ASN A 101 0.91 27.84 2.29
CA ASN A 101 -0.54 27.95 2.16
C ASN A 101 -1.10 27.20 0.95
N LYS A 102 -0.58 26.00 0.70
CA LYS A 102 -0.98 25.17 -0.44
C LYS A 102 -0.89 23.67 -0.14
N ALA A 103 -1.64 22.90 -0.90
CA ALA A 103 -1.49 21.45 -0.97
C ALA A 103 -0.18 21.08 -1.70
N VAL A 104 0.59 20.14 -1.14
CA VAL A 104 1.87 19.66 -1.68
C VAL A 104 1.91 18.14 -1.69
N GLU A 105 2.44 17.55 -2.76
CA GLU A 105 2.68 16.12 -2.82
C GLU A 105 3.84 15.73 -1.90
N ILE A 106 3.63 14.72 -1.05
CA ILE A 106 4.60 14.35 0.00
C ILE A 106 5.93 13.80 -0.52
N HIS A 107 5.99 13.38 -1.77
CA HIS A 107 7.17 12.78 -2.41
C HIS A 107 7.79 13.67 -3.49
N ARG A 108 7.27 14.89 -3.67
CA ARG A 108 7.76 15.85 -4.66
C ARG A 108 8.41 17.06 -3.99
N LYS A 109 9.45 17.60 -4.62
CA LYS A 109 10.02 18.88 -4.24
C LYS A 109 9.00 19.99 -4.49
N SER A 110 8.85 20.91 -3.54
CA SER A 110 7.90 22.02 -3.65
C SER A 110 8.36 23.07 -4.69
N GLU A 111 9.64 23.14 -4.98
CA GLU A 111 10.20 24.04 -5.98
C GLU A 111 10.14 23.43 -7.38
N PRO A 112 9.88 24.23 -8.42
CA PRO A 112 9.91 23.75 -9.79
C PRO A 112 11.30 23.22 -10.14
N VAL A 113 11.37 21.97 -10.56
CA VAL A 113 12.60 21.37 -11.08
C VAL A 113 12.73 21.76 -12.56
N GLN A 114 13.87 22.33 -12.94
CA GLN A 114 14.19 22.51 -14.35
C GLN A 114 14.54 21.14 -14.93
N TYR A 115 13.58 20.55 -15.63
CA TYR A 115 13.82 19.27 -16.29
C TYR A 115 14.87 19.43 -17.39
N SER A 116 15.91 18.63 -17.33
CA SER A 116 16.86 18.51 -18.43
C SER A 116 16.15 18.00 -19.68
N ALA A 117 16.42 18.61 -20.83
CA ALA A 117 15.88 18.16 -22.12
C ALA A 117 16.38 16.75 -22.54
N ILE A 118 17.40 16.24 -21.86
CA ILE A 118 17.93 14.89 -22.03
C ILE A 118 17.08 13.96 -21.16
N ARG A 119 16.47 12.92 -21.74
CA ARG A 119 15.80 11.85 -20.98
C ARG A 119 16.82 11.18 -20.08
N LYS A 120 16.83 11.55 -18.81
CA LYS A 120 17.67 10.89 -17.81
C LYS A 120 17.03 9.54 -17.43
N GLU A 121 17.86 8.52 -17.26
CA GLU A 121 17.45 7.21 -16.74
C GLU A 121 16.99 7.32 -15.27
N VAL A 122 17.45 8.35 -14.57
CA VAL A 122 17.10 8.69 -13.18
C VAL A 122 16.23 9.95 -13.18
N GLU A 123 15.09 9.88 -12.52
CA GLU A 123 14.09 10.95 -12.49
C GLU A 123 14.44 12.01 -11.43
N GLU A 124 14.19 13.27 -11.76
CA GLU A 124 14.40 14.43 -10.89
C GLU A 124 13.09 14.91 -10.23
N GLY A 125 13.21 15.74 -9.20
CA GLY A 125 12.06 16.38 -8.55
C GLY A 125 11.39 15.55 -7.45
N TYR A 126 11.97 14.43 -7.08
CA TYR A 126 11.50 13.62 -5.95
C TYR A 126 12.26 13.97 -4.66
N THR A 127 11.61 13.72 -3.51
CA THR A 127 12.19 13.94 -2.19
C THR A 127 11.70 12.92 -1.19
N THR A 128 12.55 12.54 -0.26
CA THR A 128 12.23 11.65 0.88
C THR A 128 12.01 12.39 2.19
N GLN A 129 12.05 13.72 2.19
CA GLN A 129 11.97 14.55 3.40
C GLN A 129 10.69 14.35 4.22
N SER A 130 9.61 13.89 3.58
CA SER A 130 8.35 13.59 4.27
C SER A 130 8.36 12.26 5.02
N PHE A 131 9.31 11.37 4.75
CA PHE A 131 9.39 10.03 5.34
C PHE A 131 10.29 10.07 6.57
N VAL A 132 9.72 10.46 7.70
CA VAL A 132 10.48 10.74 8.93
C VAL A 132 10.62 9.53 9.85
N ALA A 133 9.76 8.53 9.73
CA ALA A 133 9.82 7.29 10.49
C ALA A 133 10.69 6.26 9.75
N GLN A 134 11.61 5.63 10.47
CA GLN A 134 12.47 4.58 9.91
C GLN A 134 11.64 3.40 9.42
N THR A 135 11.92 2.93 8.20
CA THR A 135 11.30 1.72 7.63
C THR A 135 12.07 0.44 8.00
N LEU A 136 11.45 -0.73 7.81
CA LEU A 136 12.13 -2.03 7.93
C LEU A 136 13.33 -2.11 6.98
N SER A 137 13.20 -1.60 5.75
CA SER A 137 14.29 -1.49 4.78
C SER A 137 15.48 -0.74 5.35
N GLU A 138 15.25 0.41 5.95
CA GLU A 138 16.29 1.23 6.58
C GLU A 138 16.88 0.58 7.82
N ALA A 139 16.07 -0.10 8.63
CA ALA A 139 16.56 -0.85 9.80
C ALA A 139 17.49 -2.01 9.39
N VAL A 140 17.12 -2.74 8.33
CA VAL A 140 17.97 -3.79 7.75
C VAL A 140 19.29 -3.21 7.23
N LEU A 141 19.24 -2.13 6.46
CA LEU A 141 20.44 -1.46 5.94
C LEU A 141 21.34 -0.89 7.04
N ALA A 142 20.76 -0.43 8.15
CA ALA A 142 21.52 0.07 9.29
C ALA A 142 22.24 -1.02 10.09
N SER A 143 21.79 -2.27 10.01
CA SER A 143 22.37 -3.37 10.78
C SER A 143 23.66 -3.93 10.19
N SER A 144 23.93 -3.75 8.89
CA SER A 144 25.19 -4.13 8.23
C SER A 144 25.33 -3.45 6.86
N GLU A 145 26.54 -3.02 6.50
CA GLU A 145 26.87 -2.48 5.18
C GLU A 145 26.73 -3.50 4.03
N ARG A 146 26.67 -4.78 4.34
CA ARG A 146 26.48 -5.87 3.37
C ARG A 146 25.02 -6.11 3.04
N ASN A 147 24.11 -5.60 3.88
CA ASN A 147 22.69 -5.78 3.69
C ASN A 147 22.18 -4.97 2.49
N ARG A 148 21.15 -5.48 1.83
CA ARG A 148 20.51 -4.82 0.70
C ARG A 148 19.01 -4.76 0.88
N SER A 149 18.43 -3.68 0.39
CA SER A 149 17.00 -3.53 0.27
C SER A 149 16.64 -3.03 -1.13
N ILE A 150 15.77 -3.77 -1.83
CA ILE A 150 15.20 -3.37 -3.11
C ILE A 150 13.69 -3.23 -2.94
N THR A 151 13.13 -2.13 -3.44
CA THR A 151 11.69 -1.88 -3.44
C THR A 151 11.20 -1.61 -4.86
N ILE A 152 10.11 -2.26 -5.25
CA ILE A 152 9.55 -2.25 -6.60
C ILE A 152 8.06 -1.96 -6.55
N ALA A 153 7.59 -0.99 -7.34
CA ALA A 153 6.17 -0.70 -7.57
C ALA A 153 5.96 -0.10 -8.97
N HIS A 154 4.71 0.03 -9.43
CA HIS A 154 4.42 0.87 -10.60
C HIS A 154 4.32 2.36 -10.23
N ASN A 155 3.83 2.65 -9.02
CA ASN A 155 3.67 4.01 -8.55
C ASN A 155 4.93 4.46 -7.78
N PRO A 156 5.56 5.60 -8.16
CA PRO A 156 6.71 6.14 -7.44
C PRO A 156 6.45 6.32 -5.94
N LEU A 157 5.29 6.87 -5.57
CA LEU A 157 4.96 7.13 -4.16
C LEU A 157 4.88 5.83 -3.36
N SER A 158 4.25 4.78 -3.90
CA SER A 158 4.16 3.46 -3.24
C SER A 158 5.55 2.86 -3.01
N ALA A 159 6.42 2.92 -4.03
CA ALA A 159 7.80 2.45 -3.92
C ALA A 159 8.59 3.24 -2.85
N MET A 160 8.49 4.57 -2.89
CA MET A 160 9.21 5.46 -1.98
C MET A 160 8.76 5.31 -0.51
N ILE A 161 7.46 5.16 -0.25
CA ILE A 161 6.95 4.93 1.12
C ILE A 161 7.50 3.63 1.70
N LEU A 162 7.52 2.54 0.92
CA LEU A 162 8.04 1.25 1.38
C LEU A 162 9.57 1.23 1.53
N ALA A 163 10.28 1.94 0.67
CA ALA A 163 11.74 2.06 0.74
C ALA A 163 12.18 2.94 1.92
N GLY A 164 11.44 4.00 2.22
CA GLY A 164 11.89 5.08 3.09
C GLY A 164 12.91 5.99 2.40
N GLY A 165 13.89 6.51 3.15
CA GLY A 165 14.92 7.41 2.64
C GLY A 165 16.16 6.71 2.07
N LYS A 166 16.23 5.37 2.11
CA LYS A 166 17.43 4.60 1.76
C LYS A 166 17.10 3.32 1.00
N GLY A 167 18.11 2.74 0.37
CA GLY A 167 17.99 1.50 -0.40
C GLY A 167 17.80 1.73 -1.89
N GLU A 168 17.59 0.65 -2.61
CA GLU A 168 17.30 0.67 -4.04
C GLU A 168 15.79 0.73 -4.25
N CYS A 169 15.30 1.77 -4.90
CA CYS A 169 13.87 2.03 -5.09
C CYS A 169 13.55 2.22 -6.56
N TYR A 170 12.67 1.39 -7.12
CA TYR A 170 12.38 1.35 -8.54
C TYR A 170 10.89 1.42 -8.83
N TRP A 171 10.55 2.14 -9.91
CA TRP A 171 9.19 2.20 -10.46
C TRP A 171 9.21 2.27 -11.98
N LEU A 172 8.08 1.96 -12.61
CA LEU A 172 7.95 2.09 -14.05
C LEU A 172 7.70 3.57 -14.41
N SER A 173 8.62 4.21 -15.12
CA SER A 173 8.48 5.58 -15.60
C SER A 173 7.37 5.72 -16.65
N ASN A 174 6.96 6.96 -16.93
CA ASN A 174 6.00 7.21 -18.02
C ASN A 174 6.58 6.92 -19.42
N ALA A 175 7.91 6.80 -19.53
CA ALA A 175 8.58 6.39 -20.74
C ALA A 175 8.60 4.86 -20.95
N GLY A 176 8.16 4.09 -19.96
CA GLY A 176 8.11 2.63 -20.03
C GLY A 176 9.40 1.93 -19.60
N ASN A 177 10.30 2.62 -18.94
CA ASN A 177 11.52 2.07 -18.37
C ASN A 177 11.41 1.99 -16.86
N TRP A 178 12.02 0.98 -16.25
CA TRP A 178 12.25 0.96 -14.83
C TRP A 178 13.24 2.06 -14.46
N SER A 179 12.85 2.90 -13.54
CA SER A 179 13.53 4.13 -13.16
C SER A 179 13.62 4.26 -11.64
N THR A 180 14.36 5.25 -11.20
CA THR A 180 14.52 5.65 -9.80
C THR A 180 14.61 7.17 -9.71
N ALA A 181 14.81 7.74 -8.52
CA ALA A 181 15.06 9.16 -8.35
C ALA A 181 16.49 9.47 -7.90
N GLU A 182 16.90 10.72 -8.17
CA GLU A 182 18.20 11.26 -7.75
C GLU A 182 18.45 11.19 -6.23
N CYS A 183 17.36 11.17 -5.42
CA CYS A 183 17.48 11.03 -3.97
C CYS A 183 17.87 9.63 -3.51
N TYR A 184 17.82 8.62 -4.38
CA TYR A 184 18.27 7.25 -4.10
C TYR A 184 19.60 6.93 -4.75
N MET A 185 19.78 7.27 -6.02
CA MET A 185 21.01 7.00 -6.76
C MET A 185 21.17 7.94 -7.95
N THR A 186 22.41 8.18 -8.38
CA THR A 186 22.75 9.04 -9.52
C THR A 186 22.72 8.31 -10.86
N GLU A 187 22.90 6.98 -10.84
CA GLU A 187 22.91 6.14 -12.04
C GLU A 187 22.22 4.80 -11.76
N LEU A 188 21.52 4.27 -12.76
CA LEU A 188 20.93 2.92 -12.64
C LEU A 188 22.02 1.85 -12.63
N PRO A 189 21.87 0.78 -11.82
CA PRO A 189 22.74 -0.38 -11.88
C PRO A 189 22.68 -1.07 -13.25
N SER A 190 23.75 -1.77 -13.61
CA SER A 190 23.85 -2.46 -14.92
C SER A 190 22.72 -3.47 -15.15
N TRP A 191 22.26 -4.18 -14.12
CA TRP A 191 21.17 -5.15 -14.24
C TRP A 191 19.83 -4.48 -14.60
N VAL A 192 19.56 -3.24 -14.11
CA VAL A 192 18.37 -2.46 -14.47
C VAL A 192 18.49 -1.94 -15.90
N ARG A 193 19.65 -1.36 -16.27
CA ARG A 193 19.90 -0.89 -17.64
C ARG A 193 19.76 -2.02 -18.66
N ASN A 194 20.31 -3.19 -18.36
CA ASN A 194 20.20 -4.35 -19.22
C ASN A 194 18.74 -4.79 -19.39
N TYR A 195 17.95 -4.82 -18.31
CA TYR A 195 16.52 -5.13 -18.37
C TYR A 195 15.74 -4.11 -19.22
N ASN A 196 16.02 -2.82 -19.06
CA ASN A 196 15.37 -1.77 -19.83
C ASN A 196 15.68 -1.85 -21.34
N ASN A 197 16.86 -2.36 -21.68
CA ASN A 197 17.29 -2.56 -23.09
C ASN A 197 16.79 -3.90 -23.68
N ASP A 198 16.32 -4.81 -22.85
CA ASP A 198 15.81 -6.11 -23.27
C ASP A 198 14.45 -5.95 -23.99
N GLU A 199 14.20 -6.78 -25.01
CA GLU A 199 12.94 -6.76 -25.76
C GLU A 199 11.72 -7.14 -24.89
N MET A 200 11.94 -7.83 -23.77
CA MET A 200 10.89 -8.22 -22.84
C MET A 200 10.05 -7.03 -22.35
N ASN A 201 10.67 -5.86 -22.16
CA ASN A 201 9.95 -4.65 -21.77
C ASN A 201 8.97 -4.16 -22.86
N ARG A 202 9.22 -4.51 -24.12
CA ARG A 202 8.39 -4.15 -25.27
C ARG A 202 7.19 -5.08 -25.45
N VAL A 203 7.24 -6.30 -24.92
CA VAL A 203 6.13 -7.26 -25.01
C VAL A 203 4.87 -6.69 -24.36
N PHE A 204 5.01 -5.98 -23.26
CA PHE A 204 3.90 -5.33 -22.57
C PHE A 204 3.30 -4.14 -23.32
N ALA A 205 4.02 -3.56 -24.27
CA ALA A 205 3.55 -2.41 -25.05
C ALA A 205 2.39 -2.74 -25.99
N THR A 206 2.26 -4.01 -26.38
CA THR A 206 1.24 -4.49 -27.34
C THR A 206 0.20 -5.39 -26.69
N ASP A 207 0.23 -5.53 -25.37
CA ASP A 207 -0.64 -6.44 -24.65
C ASP A 207 -2.11 -5.96 -24.65
N ILE A 208 -3.02 -6.91 -24.73
CA ILE A 208 -4.47 -6.70 -24.72
C ILE A 208 -5.06 -7.56 -23.62
N TRP A 209 -5.89 -6.95 -22.81
CA TRP A 209 -6.57 -7.65 -21.72
C TRP A 209 -7.74 -8.49 -22.23
N TYR A 210 -7.57 -9.79 -22.20
CA TYR A 210 -8.62 -10.79 -22.38
C TYR A 210 -8.91 -11.49 -21.07
N GLY A 211 -10.17 -11.84 -20.83
CA GLY A 211 -10.54 -12.64 -19.67
C GLY A 211 -9.82 -13.99 -19.68
N ARG A 212 -9.29 -14.38 -18.54
CA ARG A 212 -8.50 -15.61 -18.39
C ARG A 212 -9.32 -16.88 -18.57
N TYR A 213 -10.59 -16.82 -18.17
CA TYR A 213 -11.52 -17.97 -18.19
C TYR A 213 -12.76 -17.72 -19.01
N THR A 214 -13.54 -18.78 -19.24
CA THR A 214 -14.88 -18.71 -19.81
C THR A 214 -15.88 -18.13 -18.80
N ARG A 215 -17.01 -17.58 -19.27
CA ARG A 215 -17.98 -16.83 -18.48
C ARG A 215 -18.51 -17.60 -17.27
N ASP A 216 -18.68 -18.88 -17.38
CA ASP A 216 -19.16 -19.78 -16.31
C ASP A 216 -18.21 -19.93 -15.11
N ARG A 217 -16.97 -19.50 -15.26
CA ARG A 217 -15.96 -19.50 -14.20
C ARG A 217 -16.05 -18.30 -13.28
N TYR A 218 -16.60 -17.17 -13.76
CA TYR A 218 -16.68 -15.94 -12.99
C TYR A 218 -17.89 -15.92 -12.07
N ARG A 219 -17.71 -15.47 -10.85
CA ARG A 219 -18.76 -15.27 -9.85
C ARG A 219 -19.47 -13.93 -10.06
N ASN A 220 -18.72 -12.89 -10.41
CA ASN A 220 -19.25 -11.58 -10.68
C ASN A 220 -19.96 -11.56 -12.05
N SER A 221 -20.99 -10.73 -12.18
CA SER A 221 -21.79 -10.64 -13.41
C SER A 221 -21.53 -9.38 -14.20
N ARG A 222 -21.02 -8.33 -13.55
CA ARG A 222 -20.81 -7.03 -14.15
C ARG A 222 -19.47 -7.00 -14.88
N THR A 223 -19.49 -6.64 -16.15
CA THR A 223 -18.29 -6.32 -16.95
C THR A 223 -18.52 -5.03 -17.73
N THR A 224 -17.47 -4.24 -17.91
CA THR A 224 -17.54 -2.95 -18.61
C THR A 224 -16.57 -2.84 -19.77
N SER A 225 -15.51 -3.63 -19.82
CA SER A 225 -14.43 -3.39 -20.78
C SER A 225 -13.66 -4.60 -21.26
N ILE A 226 -13.68 -5.74 -20.58
CA ILE A 226 -12.95 -6.93 -21.03
C ILE A 226 -13.85 -7.93 -21.72
N THR A 227 -13.24 -8.73 -22.59
CA THR A 227 -13.92 -9.83 -23.27
C THR A 227 -13.73 -11.12 -22.51
N ILE A 228 -14.85 -11.74 -22.18
CA ILE A 228 -14.91 -13.07 -21.61
C ILE A 228 -15.28 -14.07 -22.70
N TYR A 229 -14.52 -15.14 -22.83
CA TYR A 229 -14.81 -16.22 -23.78
C TYR A 229 -16.03 -17.01 -23.31
N ASP A 230 -17.00 -17.18 -24.21
CA ASP A 230 -18.09 -18.08 -24.02
C ASP A 230 -17.74 -19.46 -24.58
N LYS A 231 -18.08 -20.54 -23.87
CA LYS A 231 -17.80 -21.92 -24.33
C LYS A 231 -18.43 -22.25 -25.67
N ASP A 232 -19.58 -21.63 -25.95
CA ASP A 232 -20.36 -21.90 -27.15
C ASP A 232 -20.06 -20.95 -28.31
N SER A 233 -19.25 -19.92 -28.08
CA SER A 233 -18.86 -18.99 -29.12
C SER A 233 -17.36 -19.06 -29.38
N ALA A 234 -16.97 -19.79 -30.40
CA ALA A 234 -15.66 -19.61 -31.07
C ALA A 234 -15.50 -18.18 -31.65
N LYS A 235 -16.34 -17.25 -31.20
CA LYS A 235 -16.48 -15.90 -31.73
C LYS A 235 -15.77 -14.89 -30.85
N ARG A 236 -14.86 -14.27 -31.52
CA ARG A 236 -13.98 -13.16 -31.22
C ARG A 236 -14.37 -12.23 -30.08
N PRO A 237 -13.32 -11.75 -29.39
CA PRO A 237 -13.43 -10.85 -28.27
C PRO A 237 -14.20 -9.57 -28.59
N TYR A 238 -15.14 -9.23 -27.74
CA TYR A 238 -15.72 -7.90 -27.65
C TYR A 238 -14.94 -7.10 -26.62
N SER A 239 -14.07 -6.35 -27.00
CA SER A 239 -13.75 -5.02 -26.54
C SER A 239 -12.46 -4.57 -27.17
N HIS A 240 -12.62 -3.74 -28.11
CA HIS A 240 -11.56 -2.87 -28.53
C HIS A 240 -11.45 -1.74 -27.49
N ARG A 241 -10.87 -1.99 -26.35
CA ARG A 241 -10.25 -0.88 -25.67
C ARG A 241 -9.07 -0.51 -26.54
N LYS A 242 -9.25 0.52 -27.37
CA LYS A 242 -8.14 1.17 -28.01
C LYS A 242 -7.17 1.54 -26.89
N LEU A 243 -6.06 0.81 -26.81
CA LEU A 243 -4.98 1.15 -25.90
C LEU A 243 -4.67 2.60 -26.22
N SER A 244 -4.59 3.45 -25.22
CA SER A 244 -4.14 4.82 -25.42
C SER A 244 -2.76 4.75 -26.09
N GLU A 245 -2.36 5.77 -26.81
CA GLU A 245 -1.00 5.86 -27.35
C GLU A 245 0.07 5.71 -26.26
N ASN A 246 -0.32 5.93 -24.99
CA ASN A 246 0.50 5.68 -23.81
C ASN A 246 0.25 4.26 -23.27
N TRP A 247 1.00 3.29 -23.77
CA TRP A 247 0.93 1.90 -23.34
C TRP A 247 1.23 1.70 -21.85
N VAL A 248 2.05 2.55 -21.22
CA VAL A 248 2.37 2.49 -19.80
C VAL A 248 1.14 2.77 -18.94
N SER A 249 0.30 3.74 -19.34
CA SER A 249 -0.96 4.01 -18.66
C SER A 249 -1.91 2.83 -18.74
N ASN A 250 -1.91 2.11 -19.87
CA ASN A 250 -2.69 0.89 -20.02
C ASN A 250 -2.15 -0.22 -19.11
N LEU A 251 -0.84 -0.46 -19.13
CA LEU A 251 -0.19 -1.47 -18.30
C LEU A 251 -0.49 -1.27 -16.81
N ARG A 252 -0.52 -0.01 -16.35
CA ARG A 252 -0.87 0.34 -14.96
C ARG A 252 -2.34 0.09 -14.60
N SER A 253 -3.17 -0.31 -15.55
CA SER A 253 -4.60 -0.59 -15.36
C SER A 253 -5.02 -1.95 -15.93
N MET A 254 -4.07 -2.87 -16.13
CA MET A 254 -4.27 -4.21 -16.68
C MET A 254 -3.53 -5.26 -15.84
N PRO A 255 -4.00 -6.52 -15.81
CA PRO A 255 -3.35 -7.59 -15.05
C PRO A 255 -1.89 -7.84 -15.43
N SER A 256 -1.52 -7.64 -16.70
CA SER A 256 -0.14 -7.75 -17.18
C SER A 256 0.83 -6.78 -16.50
N GLY A 257 0.35 -5.70 -15.90
CA GLY A 257 1.17 -4.85 -15.05
C GLY A 257 1.69 -5.59 -13.81
N ASN A 258 0.90 -6.47 -13.19
CA ASN A 258 1.40 -7.30 -12.09
C ASN A 258 2.48 -8.27 -12.56
N LEU A 259 2.31 -8.87 -13.76
CA LEU A 259 3.33 -9.72 -14.36
C LEU A 259 4.62 -8.94 -14.60
N ALA A 260 4.54 -7.70 -15.12
CA ALA A 260 5.72 -6.86 -15.35
C ALA A 260 6.50 -6.57 -14.05
N ILE A 261 5.79 -6.33 -12.93
CA ILE A 261 6.43 -6.19 -11.61
C ILE A 261 7.16 -7.48 -11.22
N PHE A 262 6.52 -8.64 -11.34
CA PHE A 262 7.15 -9.91 -10.96
C PHE A 262 8.34 -10.28 -11.88
N GLU A 263 8.27 -10.01 -13.18
CA GLU A 263 9.40 -10.23 -14.08
C GLU A 263 10.61 -9.35 -13.70
N PHE A 264 10.37 -8.09 -13.35
CA PHE A 264 11.44 -7.23 -12.84
C PHE A 264 11.93 -7.70 -11.46
N ALA A 265 11.04 -8.16 -10.58
CA ALA A 265 11.38 -8.72 -9.28
C ALA A 265 12.24 -9.99 -9.39
N LYS A 266 12.01 -10.85 -10.39
CA LYS A 266 12.89 -12.01 -10.67
C LYS A 266 14.33 -11.55 -10.98
N ARG A 267 14.50 -10.46 -11.74
CA ARG A 267 15.82 -9.87 -12.00
C ARG A 267 16.43 -9.27 -10.74
N ALA A 268 15.64 -8.62 -9.91
CA ALA A 268 16.09 -8.09 -8.61
C ALA A 268 16.57 -9.22 -7.68
N VAL A 269 15.83 -10.34 -7.58
CA VAL A 269 16.27 -11.54 -6.85
C VAL A 269 17.62 -12.03 -7.39
N SER A 270 17.75 -12.21 -8.71
CA SER A 270 19.01 -12.64 -9.33
C SER A 270 20.17 -11.66 -9.05
N ALA A 271 19.90 -10.35 -9.00
CA ALA A 271 20.90 -9.34 -8.67
C ALA A 271 21.29 -9.31 -7.19
N MET A 272 20.40 -9.77 -6.31
CA MET A 272 20.67 -9.95 -4.89
C MET A 272 21.49 -11.22 -4.60
N LEU A 273 21.43 -12.21 -5.48
CA LEU A 273 22.21 -13.44 -5.37
C LEU A 273 23.59 -13.25 -6.09
N PRO A 274 24.64 -13.98 -5.72
CA PRO A 274 24.70 -15.07 -4.76
C PRO A 274 24.77 -14.60 -3.31
N LEU A 275 24.21 -15.42 -2.42
CA LEU A 275 24.23 -15.20 -0.97
C LEU A 275 25.46 -15.92 -0.40
N HIS A 276 26.64 -15.37 -0.61
CA HIS A 276 27.89 -16.07 -0.28
C HIS A 276 28.30 -16.03 1.19
N ILE A 277 27.66 -15.18 2.01
CA ILE A 277 28.07 -14.93 3.40
C ILE A 277 26.87 -15.14 4.32
N ASN A 278 27.07 -15.97 5.35
CA ASN A 278 25.99 -16.37 6.29
C ASN A 278 25.39 -15.22 7.13
N ASP A 279 25.99 -14.02 7.10
CA ASP A 279 25.60 -12.87 7.92
C ASP A 279 24.89 -11.75 7.14
N GLU A 280 24.54 -11.99 5.87
CA GLU A 280 23.82 -10.99 5.06
C GLU A 280 22.32 -11.15 5.17
N CYS A 281 21.62 -10.02 5.31
CA CYS A 281 20.18 -9.93 5.33
C CYS A 281 19.70 -9.05 4.19
N LYS A 282 18.72 -9.53 3.42
CA LYS A 282 18.21 -8.82 2.23
C LYS A 282 16.69 -8.70 2.30
N VAL A 283 16.17 -7.57 1.83
CA VAL A 283 14.74 -7.30 1.75
C VAL A 283 14.35 -6.95 0.33
N LEU A 284 13.32 -7.62 -0.18
CA LEU A 284 12.65 -7.28 -1.42
C LEU A 284 11.21 -6.89 -1.11
N ASN A 285 10.87 -5.61 -1.26
CA ASN A 285 9.49 -5.15 -1.17
C ASN A 285 8.89 -5.07 -2.58
N ILE A 286 7.74 -5.67 -2.76
CA ILE A 286 6.97 -5.67 -4.01
C ILE A 286 5.59 -5.08 -3.70
N CYS A 287 5.27 -3.92 -4.27
CA CYS A 287 3.94 -3.33 -4.19
C CYS A 287 3.21 -3.49 -5.52
N LEU A 288 2.08 -4.18 -5.47
CA LEU A 288 1.21 -4.42 -6.60
C LEU A 288 0.07 -3.39 -6.57
N ASP A 289 0.23 -2.27 -7.26
CA ASP A 289 -0.73 -1.16 -7.28
C ASP A 289 -1.94 -1.43 -8.19
N ILE A 290 -1.83 -2.37 -9.12
CA ILE A 290 -2.83 -2.65 -10.16
C ILE A 290 -4.17 -3.13 -9.56
N PRO A 291 -4.22 -4.02 -8.55
CA PRO A 291 -5.48 -4.47 -7.96
C PRO A 291 -6.35 -3.32 -7.48
N ARG A 292 -5.76 -2.34 -6.78
CA ARG A 292 -6.45 -1.12 -6.37
C ARG A 292 -6.96 -0.31 -7.57
N THR A 293 -6.10 -0.06 -8.56
CA THR A 293 -6.46 0.72 -9.76
C THR A 293 -7.66 0.11 -10.48
N ILE A 294 -7.71 -1.21 -10.59
CA ILE A 294 -8.82 -1.93 -11.22
C ILE A 294 -10.07 -1.89 -10.34
N ALA A 295 -9.94 -2.11 -9.03
CA ALA A 295 -11.06 -2.02 -8.10
C ALA A 295 -11.68 -0.60 -8.06
N GLU A 296 -10.87 0.45 -8.01
CA GLU A 296 -11.35 1.83 -8.03
C GLU A 296 -12.09 2.18 -9.32
N ARG A 297 -11.62 1.65 -10.45
CA ARG A 297 -12.16 1.96 -11.77
C ARG A 297 -13.40 1.16 -12.13
N TYR A 298 -13.43 -0.13 -11.82
CA TYR A 298 -14.47 -1.06 -12.27
C TYR A 298 -15.34 -1.56 -11.12
N GLY A 299 -14.85 -1.48 -9.89
CA GLY A 299 -15.48 -1.98 -8.68
C GLY A 299 -15.06 -3.39 -8.33
N VAL A 300 -15.14 -3.72 -7.04
CA VAL A 300 -14.81 -5.05 -6.49
C VAL A 300 -15.78 -6.16 -6.93
N ASP A 301 -16.97 -5.78 -7.44
CA ASP A 301 -17.98 -6.71 -7.94
C ASP A 301 -17.93 -6.86 -9.47
N SER A 302 -16.88 -6.36 -10.11
CA SER A 302 -16.69 -6.49 -11.56
C SER A 302 -15.96 -7.76 -11.93
N ILE A 303 -16.18 -8.22 -13.16
CA ILE A 303 -15.41 -9.34 -13.73
C ILE A 303 -13.94 -8.92 -13.91
N GLU A 304 -13.69 -7.64 -14.21
CA GLU A 304 -12.36 -7.08 -14.32
C GLU A 304 -11.54 -7.27 -13.04
N TYR A 305 -12.14 -7.01 -11.87
CA TYR A 305 -11.46 -7.23 -10.60
C TYR A 305 -11.22 -8.73 -10.34
N GLU A 306 -12.22 -9.56 -10.58
CA GLU A 306 -12.12 -11.02 -10.44
C GLU A 306 -11.06 -11.61 -11.37
N ASP A 307 -11.05 -11.23 -12.65
CA ASP A 307 -10.07 -11.70 -13.65
C ASP A 307 -8.64 -11.23 -13.33
N MET A 308 -8.52 -10.00 -12.84
CA MET A 308 -7.26 -9.49 -12.35
C MET A 308 -6.70 -10.36 -11.22
N LEU A 309 -7.52 -10.78 -10.25
CA LEU A 309 -7.08 -11.67 -9.16
C LEU A 309 -6.65 -13.04 -9.67
N TYR A 310 -7.34 -13.62 -10.67
CA TYR A 310 -6.93 -14.88 -11.29
C TYR A 310 -5.61 -14.76 -12.06
N SER A 311 -5.41 -13.64 -12.73
CA SER A 311 -4.16 -13.36 -13.46
C SER A 311 -3.01 -13.07 -12.50
N LEU A 312 -3.29 -12.36 -11.41
CA LEU A 312 -2.32 -12.09 -10.35
C LEU A 312 -1.87 -13.39 -9.67
N ASP A 313 -2.81 -14.29 -9.35
CA ASP A 313 -2.52 -15.59 -8.76
C ASP A 313 -1.55 -16.41 -9.61
N ALA A 314 -1.74 -16.41 -10.93
CA ALA A 314 -0.84 -17.11 -11.85
C ALA A 314 0.55 -16.46 -11.91
N SER A 315 0.62 -15.13 -11.96
CA SER A 315 1.89 -14.41 -11.96
C SER A 315 2.66 -14.60 -10.64
N LEU A 316 1.93 -14.61 -9.53
CA LEU A 316 2.47 -14.94 -8.19
C LEU A 316 3.02 -16.37 -8.15
N ALA A 317 2.29 -17.34 -8.71
CA ALA A 317 2.75 -18.72 -8.78
C ALA A 317 4.07 -18.85 -9.53
N GLU A 318 4.19 -18.22 -10.71
CA GLU A 318 5.43 -18.21 -11.50
C GLU A 318 6.59 -17.55 -10.73
N PHE A 319 6.33 -16.46 -10.01
CA PHE A 319 7.33 -15.81 -9.19
C PHE A 319 7.78 -16.69 -8.02
N LEU A 320 6.84 -17.34 -7.30
CA LEU A 320 7.17 -18.22 -6.18
C LEU A 320 7.95 -19.46 -6.64
N VAL A 321 7.57 -20.07 -7.76
CA VAL A 321 8.32 -21.19 -8.36
C VAL A 321 9.76 -20.76 -8.69
N PHE A 322 9.93 -19.59 -9.31
CA PHE A 322 11.27 -19.05 -9.57
C PHE A 322 12.05 -18.79 -8.28
N LEU A 323 11.44 -18.12 -7.29
CA LEU A 323 12.07 -17.75 -6.03
C LEU A 323 12.60 -18.99 -5.28
N TYR A 324 11.76 -20.00 -5.14
CA TYR A 324 12.14 -21.23 -4.44
C TYR A 324 13.13 -22.11 -5.22
N ALA A 325 13.18 -21.97 -6.55
CA ALA A 325 14.23 -22.61 -7.35
C ALA A 325 15.61 -21.97 -7.13
N GLN A 326 15.66 -20.66 -6.85
CA GLN A 326 16.91 -19.94 -6.55
C GLN A 326 17.38 -20.18 -5.10
N LEU A 327 16.43 -20.41 -4.18
CA LEU A 327 16.65 -20.58 -2.73
C LEU A 327 15.93 -21.86 -2.28
N PRO A 328 16.52 -23.04 -2.54
CA PRO A 328 15.85 -24.33 -2.39
C PRO A 328 15.51 -24.71 -0.94
N VAL A 329 16.02 -23.97 0.03
CA VAL A 329 15.78 -24.28 1.44
C VAL A 329 14.74 -23.33 2.00
N HIS A 330 13.61 -23.87 2.46
CA HIS A 330 12.56 -23.10 3.13
C HIS A 330 13.07 -22.20 4.27
N ASN A 331 14.23 -22.52 4.83
CA ASN A 331 14.88 -21.80 5.92
C ASN A 331 15.68 -20.56 5.45
N GLU A 332 15.79 -20.28 4.16
CA GLU A 332 16.56 -19.15 3.66
C GLU A 332 15.69 -17.95 3.25
N VAL A 333 14.38 -18.15 3.11
CA VAL A 333 13.46 -17.09 2.71
C VAL A 333 12.26 -17.02 3.64
N VAL A 334 11.80 -15.80 3.90
CA VAL A 334 10.47 -15.52 4.45
C VAL A 334 9.69 -14.68 3.43
N VAL A 335 8.48 -15.12 3.10
CA VAL A 335 7.56 -14.41 2.20
C VAL A 335 6.38 -13.92 3.02
N THR A 336 6.08 -12.64 2.94
CA THR A 336 4.88 -12.04 3.54
C THR A 336 3.96 -11.58 2.43
N LEU A 337 2.68 -11.95 2.51
CA LEU A 337 1.63 -11.41 1.64
C LEU A 337 0.63 -10.67 2.51
N THR A 338 0.38 -9.41 2.17
CA THR A 338 -0.56 -8.54 2.87
C THR A 338 -1.16 -7.49 1.93
N SER A 339 -1.96 -6.57 2.46
CA SER A 339 -2.49 -5.40 1.74
C SER A 339 -2.26 -4.12 2.54
N ASP A 340 -2.16 -3.01 1.85
CA ASP A 340 -2.11 -1.67 2.45
C ASP A 340 -3.47 -1.25 3.04
N SER A 341 -4.57 -1.62 2.39
CA SER A 341 -5.96 -1.49 2.84
C SER A 341 -6.86 -2.38 1.99
N GLY A 342 -8.10 -2.57 2.42
CA GLY A 342 -9.16 -3.00 1.51
C GLY A 342 -9.69 -1.83 0.68
N ILE A 343 -10.90 -2.01 0.13
CA ILE A 343 -11.57 -1.00 -0.70
C ILE A 343 -13.09 -1.09 -0.53
N SER A 344 -13.80 0.05 -0.68
CA SER A 344 -15.24 0.10 -0.51
C SER A 344 -16.00 -0.75 -1.54
N PRO A 345 -17.23 -1.17 -1.22
CA PRO A 345 -18.14 -1.72 -2.22
C PRO A 345 -18.34 -0.78 -3.40
N THR A 346 -18.66 -1.36 -4.56
CA THR A 346 -18.85 -0.63 -5.81
C THR A 346 -20.05 0.33 -5.75
N LYS A 347 -19.85 1.55 -6.23
CA LYS A 347 -20.91 2.56 -6.39
C LYS A 347 -21.14 2.89 -7.85
N GLU A 348 -22.39 2.97 -8.26
CA GLU A 348 -22.72 3.39 -9.62
C GLU A 348 -22.33 4.85 -9.87
N HIS A 349 -21.80 5.13 -11.05
CA HIS A 349 -21.33 6.47 -11.43
C HIS A 349 -22.42 7.56 -11.32
N ASN A 350 -23.67 7.22 -11.61
CA ASN A 350 -24.78 8.17 -11.67
C ASN A 350 -25.50 8.35 -10.32
N ASN A 351 -25.01 7.74 -9.24
CA ASN A 351 -25.63 7.87 -7.93
C ASN A 351 -24.92 8.95 -7.09
N ASP A 352 -25.22 10.22 -7.38
CA ASP A 352 -24.70 11.38 -6.61
C ASP A 352 -25.04 11.30 -5.12
N SER A 353 -26.10 10.59 -4.76
CA SER A 353 -26.50 10.45 -3.34
C SER A 353 -25.52 9.65 -2.51
N SER A 354 -24.69 8.81 -3.15
CA SER A 354 -23.64 8.00 -2.49
C SER A 354 -22.27 8.68 -2.46
N ARG A 355 -22.16 9.91 -2.98
CA ARG A 355 -20.91 10.64 -3.11
C ARG A 355 -20.89 11.88 -2.25
N PHE A 356 -19.74 12.16 -1.66
CA PHE A 356 -19.47 13.36 -0.88
C PHE A 356 -18.68 14.36 -1.75
N ASN A 357 -19.33 15.49 -2.09
CA ASN A 357 -18.70 16.54 -2.88
C ASN A 357 -17.85 17.44 -1.98
N THR A 358 -16.56 17.19 -1.92
CA THR A 358 -15.61 17.91 -1.07
C THR A 358 -15.57 19.40 -1.39
N ARG A 359 -15.51 19.76 -2.67
CA ARG A 359 -15.48 21.17 -3.11
C ARG A 359 -16.75 21.93 -2.74
N GLN A 360 -17.92 21.31 -2.90
CA GLN A 360 -19.17 21.92 -2.49
C GLN A 360 -19.23 22.11 -0.97
N PHE A 361 -18.76 21.12 -0.21
CA PHE A 361 -18.66 21.19 1.24
C PHE A 361 -17.78 22.36 1.69
N GLU A 362 -16.58 22.50 1.12
CA GLU A 362 -15.65 23.61 1.42
C GLU A 362 -16.29 24.99 1.18
N VAL A 363 -16.94 25.17 0.02
CA VAL A 363 -17.57 26.45 -0.35
C VAL A 363 -18.72 26.80 0.61
N ILE A 364 -19.57 25.83 0.94
CA ILE A 364 -20.72 26.07 1.82
C ILE A 364 -20.25 26.33 3.26
N LEU A 365 -19.23 25.58 3.74
CA LEU A 365 -18.64 25.80 5.06
C LEU A 365 -17.99 27.19 5.16
N ASN A 366 -17.23 27.59 4.15
CA ASN A 366 -16.62 28.93 4.12
C ASN A 366 -17.69 30.03 4.12
N ALA A 367 -18.79 29.87 3.38
CA ALA A 367 -19.91 30.81 3.39
C ALA A 367 -20.60 30.87 4.78
N PHE A 368 -20.77 29.72 5.43
CA PHE A 368 -21.31 29.64 6.79
C PHE A 368 -20.44 30.42 7.78
N LEU A 369 -19.12 30.19 7.78
CA LEU A 369 -18.18 30.88 8.67
C LEU A 369 -18.13 32.39 8.36
N SER A 370 -18.17 32.77 7.08
CA SER A 370 -18.19 34.17 6.66
C SER A 370 -19.47 34.91 7.11
N ALA A 371 -20.62 34.24 7.05
CA ALA A 371 -21.87 34.80 7.57
C ALA A 371 -21.85 34.98 9.10
N ARG A 372 -21.13 34.13 9.81
CA ARG A 372 -21.08 34.14 11.29
C ARG A 372 -20.00 35.07 11.86
N TYR A 373 -18.86 35.16 11.21
CA TYR A 373 -17.68 35.82 11.75
C TYR A 373 -17.15 36.99 10.91
N GLY A 374 -17.67 37.17 9.69
CA GLY A 374 -17.22 38.17 8.73
C GLY A 374 -16.64 37.54 7.47
N GLN A 375 -16.73 38.27 6.35
CA GLN A 375 -16.27 37.81 5.05
C GLN A 375 -14.77 37.60 5.03
N ASP A 376 -14.35 36.33 4.84
CA ASP A 376 -12.93 35.97 4.70
C ASP A 376 -12.76 34.54 4.15
N SER A 377 -11.49 34.14 3.90
CA SER A 377 -11.11 32.77 3.50
C SER A 377 -10.80 31.89 4.71
N TRP A 378 -11.84 31.42 5.37
CA TRP A 378 -11.77 30.62 6.59
C TRP A 378 -11.26 29.20 6.37
N VAL A 379 -11.58 28.60 5.20
CA VAL A 379 -11.25 27.23 4.83
C VAL A 379 -10.10 27.26 3.81
N LEU A 380 -9.04 26.53 4.11
CA LEU A 380 -7.89 26.36 3.21
C LEU A 380 -8.06 25.19 2.25
N GLY A 381 -8.73 24.13 2.69
CA GLY A 381 -9.01 22.96 1.86
C GLY A 381 -9.44 21.74 2.65
N TYR A 382 -9.76 20.68 1.91
CA TYR A 382 -10.12 19.38 2.42
C TYR A 382 -9.34 18.29 1.66
N THR A 383 -8.79 17.34 2.38
CA THR A 383 -8.07 16.21 1.76
C THR A 383 -8.21 14.97 2.64
N ASN A 384 -8.65 13.87 2.07
CA ASN A 384 -8.72 12.55 2.70
C ASN A 384 -9.28 12.59 4.14
N GLY A 385 -10.48 13.12 4.31
CA GLY A 385 -11.14 13.25 5.61
C GLY A 385 -10.59 14.36 6.52
N SER A 386 -9.61 15.15 6.09
CA SER A 386 -9.01 16.23 6.87
C SER A 386 -9.41 17.61 6.33
N LEU A 387 -10.05 18.42 7.14
CA LEU A 387 -10.40 19.81 6.86
C LEU A 387 -9.34 20.75 7.44
N TYR A 388 -8.80 21.64 6.63
CA TYR A 388 -7.78 22.63 7.03
C TYR A 388 -8.37 24.01 7.13
N LEU A 389 -8.19 24.68 8.25
CA LEU A 389 -8.65 26.03 8.54
C LEU A 389 -7.52 27.04 8.41
N ASN A 390 -7.89 28.27 8.06
CA ASN A 390 -6.97 29.39 7.98
C ASN A 390 -6.75 30.02 9.36
N HIS A 391 -5.66 29.63 10.01
CA HIS A 391 -5.35 30.10 11.36
C HIS A 391 -5.12 31.62 11.40
N ASP A 392 -4.50 32.22 10.38
CA ASP A 392 -4.23 33.66 10.33
C ASP A 392 -5.54 34.46 10.30
N VAL A 393 -6.51 33.99 9.49
CA VAL A 393 -7.86 34.58 9.46
C VAL A 393 -8.55 34.43 10.81
N ILE A 394 -8.51 33.25 11.42
CA ILE A 394 -9.12 33.00 12.73
C ILE A 394 -8.59 33.98 13.78
N TYR A 395 -7.27 34.15 13.86
CA TYR A 395 -6.64 35.02 14.86
C TYR A 395 -6.83 36.50 14.52
N SER A 396 -6.84 36.91 13.24
CA SER A 396 -7.13 38.29 12.84
C SER A 396 -8.54 38.75 13.26
N HIS A 397 -9.50 37.83 13.21
CA HIS A 397 -10.86 38.05 13.70
C HIS A 397 -11.00 37.86 15.22
N LYS A 398 -9.89 37.70 15.96
CA LYS A 398 -9.84 37.52 17.43
C LYS A 398 -10.69 36.34 17.91
N LYS A 399 -10.71 35.25 17.13
CA LYS A 399 -11.43 34.02 17.45
C LYS A 399 -10.50 32.95 18.02
N SER A 400 -11.04 32.08 18.86
CA SER A 400 -10.33 30.90 19.31
C SER A 400 -10.36 29.83 18.23
N LEU A 401 -9.19 29.20 17.94
CA LEU A 401 -9.11 28.09 17.01
C LEU A 401 -10.03 26.94 17.45
N ALA A 402 -10.09 26.63 18.75
CA ALA A 402 -10.95 25.58 19.28
C ALA A 402 -12.45 25.89 19.04
N GLU A 403 -12.88 27.16 19.25
CA GLU A 403 -14.25 27.58 18.98
C GLU A 403 -14.61 27.38 17.50
N VAL A 404 -13.75 27.81 16.56
CA VAL A 404 -14.01 27.67 15.13
C VAL A 404 -13.97 26.18 14.70
N GLN A 405 -13.08 25.38 15.25
CA GLN A 405 -13.06 23.93 15.02
C GLN A 405 -14.38 23.27 15.46
N GLU A 406 -14.92 23.61 16.63
CA GLU A 406 -16.20 23.07 17.11
C GLU A 406 -17.38 23.48 16.22
N GLU A 407 -17.41 24.73 15.77
CA GLU A 407 -18.44 25.19 14.81
C GLU A 407 -18.35 24.44 13.47
N CYS A 408 -17.14 24.21 12.97
CA CYS A 408 -16.92 23.42 11.75
C CYS A 408 -17.36 21.96 11.93
N ALA A 409 -17.03 21.34 13.05
CA ALA A 409 -17.45 19.98 13.37
C ALA A 409 -18.98 19.87 13.51
N ALA A 410 -19.62 20.81 14.21
CA ALA A 410 -21.08 20.88 14.34
C ALA A 410 -21.79 21.11 13.00
N PHE A 411 -21.20 21.93 12.11
CA PHE A 411 -21.70 22.12 10.75
C PHE A 411 -21.54 20.84 9.93
N ALA A 412 -20.35 20.22 9.95
CA ALA A 412 -20.07 19.01 9.21
C ALA A 412 -21.04 17.86 9.56
N LEU A 413 -21.38 17.69 10.85
CA LEU A 413 -22.34 16.66 11.31
C LEU A 413 -23.76 16.86 10.75
N LYS A 414 -24.12 18.07 10.30
CA LYS A 414 -25.41 18.35 9.65
C LYS A 414 -25.35 18.18 8.14
N TYR A 415 -24.14 18.05 7.58
CA TYR A 415 -23.96 17.91 6.14
C TYR A 415 -24.20 16.46 5.72
N ARG A 416 -24.96 16.29 4.65
CA ARG A 416 -25.36 14.95 4.16
C ARG A 416 -24.15 14.09 3.86
N GLY A 417 -24.10 12.92 4.47
CA GLY A 417 -23.07 11.92 4.21
C GLY A 417 -21.92 11.92 5.22
N VAL A 418 -21.95 12.81 6.19
CA VAL A 418 -20.98 12.81 7.30
C VAL A 418 -21.54 11.99 8.46
N ALA A 419 -20.82 10.95 8.85
CA ALA A 419 -21.13 10.13 10.03
C ALA A 419 -20.50 10.67 11.30
N MET A 420 -19.33 11.29 11.19
CA MET A 420 -18.58 11.81 12.35
C MET A 420 -17.68 12.98 11.94
N ALA A 421 -17.54 13.94 12.83
CA ALA A 421 -16.57 15.02 12.74
C ALA A 421 -15.96 15.25 14.12
N VAL A 422 -14.62 15.29 14.21
CA VAL A 422 -13.88 15.43 15.46
C VAL A 422 -12.81 16.49 15.30
N THR A 423 -12.72 17.41 16.27
CA THR A 423 -11.76 18.51 16.23
C THR A 423 -10.36 18.04 16.59
N ALA A 424 -9.34 18.64 16.00
CA ALA A 424 -7.95 18.43 16.37
C ALA A 424 -7.70 18.74 17.85
N THR A 425 -8.39 19.72 18.41
CA THR A 425 -8.32 20.05 19.83
C THR A 425 -8.81 18.90 20.71
N ALA A 426 -9.94 18.27 20.38
CA ALA A 426 -10.46 17.11 21.10
C ALA A 426 -9.51 15.90 21.00
N LEU A 427 -8.97 15.63 19.82
CA LEU A 427 -8.04 14.52 19.59
C LEU A 427 -6.72 14.66 20.35
N ARG A 428 -6.30 15.89 20.68
CA ARG A 428 -5.09 16.16 21.47
C ARG A 428 -5.34 16.20 22.99
N SER A 429 -6.54 16.58 23.41
CA SER A 429 -6.85 16.80 24.83
C SER A 429 -7.48 15.59 25.53
N ALA A 430 -8.00 14.63 24.79
CA ALA A 430 -8.63 13.42 25.30
C ALA A 430 -8.00 12.14 24.70
N GLN A 431 -8.13 11.02 25.42
CA GLN A 431 -7.70 9.72 24.93
C GLN A 431 -8.93 8.84 24.66
N PHE A 432 -9.04 8.36 23.43
CA PHE A 432 -10.14 7.52 22.99
C PHE A 432 -9.66 6.08 22.80
N SER A 433 -10.29 5.14 23.49
CA SER A 433 -9.85 3.73 23.47
C SER A 433 -10.69 2.82 22.58
N ARG A 434 -11.81 3.30 22.04
CA ARG A 434 -12.77 2.48 21.24
C ARG A 434 -13.53 3.32 20.22
N GLY A 435 -14.07 2.62 19.21
CA GLY A 435 -14.95 3.18 18.19
C GLY A 435 -14.24 4.04 17.15
N THR A 436 -15.01 4.70 16.33
CA THR A 436 -14.50 5.50 15.18
C THR A 436 -13.56 6.61 15.61
N VAL A 437 -13.81 7.25 16.76
CA VAL A 437 -12.96 8.35 17.26
C VAL A 437 -11.56 7.86 17.60
N SER A 438 -11.41 6.64 18.18
CA SER A 438 -10.08 6.09 18.45
C SER A 438 -9.30 5.79 17.17
N LEU A 439 -9.99 5.35 16.10
CA LEU A 439 -9.37 5.15 14.80
C LEU A 439 -8.89 6.47 14.19
N LEU A 440 -9.73 7.52 14.26
CA LEU A 440 -9.35 8.87 13.82
C LEU A 440 -8.18 9.42 14.65
N GLN A 441 -8.13 9.15 15.97
CA GLN A 441 -7.01 9.55 16.81
C GLN A 441 -5.71 8.83 16.44
N SER A 442 -5.77 7.53 16.14
CA SER A 442 -4.61 6.76 15.64
C SER A 442 -4.13 7.23 14.27
N GLY A 443 -5.01 7.86 13.49
CA GLY A 443 -4.67 8.48 12.20
C GLY A 443 -4.22 9.94 12.30
N TYR A 444 -4.43 10.60 13.44
CA TYR A 444 -4.20 12.03 13.59
C TYR A 444 -2.75 12.37 13.92
N ASN A 445 -2.06 13.04 13.01
CA ASN A 445 -0.73 13.60 13.25
C ASN A 445 -0.83 15.12 13.45
N PRO A 446 -0.38 15.66 14.61
CA PRO A 446 -0.55 17.09 14.94
C PRO A 446 0.11 18.08 13.98
N ARG A 447 1.14 17.63 13.22
CA ARG A 447 1.87 18.48 12.27
C ARG A 447 1.26 18.49 10.88
N ARG A 448 0.54 17.43 10.51
CA ARG A 448 0.14 17.18 9.12
C ARG A 448 -1.38 17.08 8.92
N SER A 449 -2.11 16.58 9.92
CA SER A 449 -3.57 16.45 9.81
C SER A 449 -4.26 17.80 9.87
N GLY A 450 -5.50 17.84 9.36
CA GLY A 450 -6.35 19.01 9.40
C GLY A 450 -6.86 19.38 10.80
N ASP A 451 -7.64 20.44 10.85
CA ASP A 451 -8.23 21.00 12.07
C ASP A 451 -9.48 20.27 12.53
N VAL A 452 -10.19 19.63 11.59
CA VAL A 452 -11.34 18.77 11.85
C VAL A 452 -11.19 17.51 11.00
N LEU A 453 -11.27 16.34 11.63
CA LEU A 453 -11.27 15.05 10.94
C LEU A 453 -12.72 14.60 10.75
N ILE A 454 -13.04 14.20 9.53
CA ILE A 454 -14.39 13.82 9.09
C ILE A 454 -14.38 12.36 8.62
N ALA A 455 -15.29 11.57 9.19
CA ALA A 455 -15.59 10.23 8.68
C ALA A 455 -16.95 10.27 7.97
N LEU A 456 -17.00 9.69 6.78
CA LEU A 456 -18.21 9.59 5.99
C LEU A 456 -19.08 8.40 6.44
N GLU A 457 -20.37 8.43 6.07
CA GLU A 457 -21.28 7.30 6.27
C GLU A 457 -20.79 6.02 5.56
N PRO A 458 -21.23 4.82 5.98
CA PRO A 458 -20.84 3.57 5.34
C PRO A 458 -21.05 3.62 3.83
N GLU A 459 -20.08 3.06 3.09
CA GLU A 459 -20.11 2.97 1.63
C GLU A 459 -20.19 4.31 0.88
N ARG A 460 -20.07 5.43 1.56
CA ARG A 460 -19.97 6.73 0.92
C ARG A 460 -18.51 7.02 0.56
N ILE A 461 -18.29 7.47 -0.67
CA ILE A 461 -16.97 7.85 -1.18
C ILE A 461 -16.92 9.32 -1.55
N GLU A 462 -15.75 9.92 -1.57
CA GLU A 462 -15.55 11.26 -2.10
C GLU A 462 -15.89 11.31 -3.60
N LEU A 463 -16.36 12.47 -4.07
CA LEU A 463 -16.75 12.62 -5.47
C LEU A 463 -15.50 12.58 -6.37
N ASP A 464 -15.37 11.51 -7.11
CA ASP A 464 -14.44 11.35 -8.22
C ASP A 464 -15.20 10.70 -9.38
N HIS A 465 -15.20 11.35 -10.53
CA HIS A 465 -15.94 10.87 -11.71
C HIS A 465 -15.31 9.65 -12.37
N ASN A 466 -14.05 9.33 -12.04
CA ASN A 466 -13.31 8.21 -12.60
C ASN A 466 -13.31 6.96 -11.72
N ARG A 467 -13.78 7.06 -10.47
CA ARG A 467 -13.74 5.98 -9.49
C ARG A 467 -15.14 5.56 -9.05
N VAL A 468 -15.34 4.27 -8.91
CA VAL A 468 -16.57 3.65 -8.40
C VAL A 468 -16.40 3.02 -7.03
N ALA A 469 -15.17 2.93 -6.55
CA ALA A 469 -14.78 2.48 -5.22
C ALA A 469 -13.55 3.25 -4.75
N MET A 470 -13.39 3.40 -3.45
CA MET A 470 -12.25 4.08 -2.83
C MET A 470 -11.96 3.46 -1.47
N SER A 471 -10.73 3.57 -1.01
CA SER A 471 -10.34 3.35 0.39
C SER A 471 -10.33 4.69 1.15
N GLY A 472 -10.11 4.63 2.46
CA GLY A 472 -10.00 5.83 3.31
C GLY A 472 -11.04 5.90 4.41
N SER A 473 -11.92 4.89 4.51
CA SER A 473 -12.98 4.89 5.52
C SER A 473 -12.54 4.34 6.88
N THR A 474 -13.46 4.34 7.83
CA THR A 474 -13.29 3.76 9.16
C THR A 474 -13.87 2.34 9.26
N TYR A 475 -14.36 1.77 8.15
CA TYR A 475 -15.12 0.54 8.11
C TYR A 475 -14.27 -0.69 7.79
N ASN A 476 -14.77 -1.87 8.15
CA ASN A 476 -14.01 -3.12 8.01
C ASN A 476 -13.72 -3.52 6.56
N TYR A 477 -14.51 -3.07 5.58
CA TYR A 477 -14.20 -3.35 4.18
C TYR A 477 -12.88 -2.70 3.71
N ASP A 478 -12.43 -1.60 4.37
CA ASP A 478 -11.12 -0.99 4.15
C ASP A 478 -10.05 -1.49 5.12
N ARG A 479 -10.46 -1.85 6.35
CA ARG A 479 -9.54 -2.12 7.46
C ARG A 479 -9.12 -3.57 7.58
N HIS A 480 -9.96 -4.52 7.15
CA HIS A 480 -9.74 -5.96 7.27
C HIS A 480 -8.97 -6.48 6.06
N ILE A 481 -7.68 -6.72 6.26
CA ILE A 481 -6.70 -7.05 5.22
C ILE A 481 -6.14 -8.46 5.38
N PRO A 482 -5.66 -9.10 4.30
CA PRO A 482 -5.00 -10.40 4.40
C PRO A 482 -3.63 -10.28 5.08
N LEU A 483 -3.24 -11.32 5.79
CA LEU A 483 -1.87 -11.52 6.27
C LEU A 483 -1.50 -12.99 6.24
N ILE A 484 -0.50 -13.31 5.42
CA ILE A 484 0.11 -14.65 5.35
C ILE A 484 1.62 -14.47 5.47
N ILE A 485 2.25 -15.22 6.37
CA ILE A 485 3.72 -15.28 6.53
C ILE A 485 4.14 -16.72 6.25
N CYS A 486 5.02 -16.93 5.26
CA CYS A 486 5.46 -18.24 4.81
C CYS A 486 6.99 -18.33 4.78
N GLY A 487 7.56 -19.44 5.20
CA GLY A 487 9.00 -19.69 5.10
C GLY A 487 9.70 -19.87 6.46
N SER A 488 10.94 -19.43 6.55
CA SER A 488 11.86 -19.71 7.66
C SER A 488 11.24 -19.58 9.05
N GLY A 489 11.26 -20.66 9.82
CA GLY A 489 10.80 -20.68 11.22
C GLY A 489 9.29 -20.54 11.41
N VAL A 490 8.49 -20.51 10.33
CA VAL A 490 7.04 -20.32 10.39
C VAL A 490 6.33 -21.62 10.07
N ALA A 491 5.59 -22.17 11.04
CA ALA A 491 4.80 -23.38 10.84
C ALA A 491 3.46 -23.06 10.13
N PRO A 492 3.03 -23.87 9.14
CA PRO A 492 1.75 -23.69 8.48
C PRO A 492 0.60 -23.78 9.49
N LYS A 493 -0.21 -22.75 9.56
CA LYS A 493 -1.37 -22.69 10.44
C LYS A 493 -2.32 -21.58 10.02
N ARG A 494 -3.62 -21.78 10.23
CA ARG A 494 -4.61 -20.72 10.12
C ARG A 494 -5.09 -20.32 11.52
N VAL A 495 -4.95 -19.05 11.86
CA VAL A 495 -5.23 -18.56 13.22
C VAL A 495 -6.22 -17.39 13.19
N PRO A 496 -7.26 -17.43 14.06
CA PRO A 496 -8.24 -16.35 14.19
C PRO A 496 -7.81 -15.30 15.25
N GLU A 497 -6.52 -15.22 15.54
CA GLU A 497 -5.99 -14.23 16.47
C GLU A 497 -6.00 -12.85 15.81
N ARG A 498 -6.52 -11.84 16.54
CA ARG A 498 -6.52 -10.47 16.06
C ARG A 498 -5.11 -9.89 16.12
N VAL A 499 -4.65 -9.45 14.96
CA VAL A 499 -3.38 -8.74 14.77
C VAL A 499 -3.61 -7.43 14.02
N THR A 500 -2.63 -6.54 14.05
CA THR A 500 -2.69 -5.26 13.34
C THR A 500 -1.50 -5.11 12.39
N ASN A 501 -1.69 -4.33 11.32
CA ASN A 501 -0.68 -4.20 10.27
C ASN A 501 0.62 -3.53 10.72
N ASP A 502 0.59 -2.72 11.77
CA ASP A 502 1.78 -2.13 12.41
C ASP A 502 2.66 -3.17 13.15
N GLN A 503 2.12 -4.36 13.43
CA GLN A 503 2.89 -5.47 14.02
C GLN A 503 3.76 -6.22 12.99
N ILE A 504 3.55 -6.01 11.69
CA ILE A 504 4.22 -6.79 10.63
C ILE A 504 5.72 -6.47 10.57
N ALA A 505 6.10 -5.19 10.45
CA ALA A 505 7.52 -4.81 10.37
C ALA A 505 8.35 -5.26 11.59
N PRO A 506 7.94 -5.05 12.85
CA PRO A 506 8.71 -5.54 14.00
C PRO A 506 8.73 -7.08 14.08
N THR A 507 7.72 -7.78 13.57
CA THR A 507 7.72 -9.24 13.47
C THR A 507 8.74 -9.73 12.46
N LEU A 508 8.78 -9.13 11.27
CA LEU A 508 9.78 -9.45 10.25
C LEU A 508 11.20 -9.12 10.72
N ALA A 509 11.40 -7.97 11.37
CA ALA A 509 12.69 -7.62 11.95
C ALA A 509 13.18 -8.70 12.94
N LYS A 510 12.27 -9.21 13.80
CA LYS A 510 12.61 -10.32 14.70
C LYS A 510 12.96 -11.60 13.97
N ILE A 511 12.17 -12.00 12.95
CA ILE A 511 12.45 -13.21 12.14
C ILE A 511 13.81 -13.09 11.46
N MET A 512 14.13 -11.92 10.90
CA MET A 512 15.40 -11.64 10.25
C MET A 512 16.57 -11.44 11.23
N GLY A 513 16.30 -11.29 12.52
CA GLY A 513 17.28 -11.03 13.55
C GLY A 513 17.96 -9.67 13.46
N VAL A 514 17.22 -8.66 12.99
CA VAL A 514 17.64 -7.26 12.96
C VAL A 514 16.84 -6.44 13.98
N GLU A 515 17.36 -5.26 14.32
CA GLU A 515 16.62 -4.32 15.17
C GLU A 515 15.32 -3.87 14.47
N ARG A 516 14.24 -3.73 15.23
CA ARG A 516 12.99 -3.20 14.73
C ARG A 516 13.13 -1.72 14.35
N PRO A 517 12.31 -1.20 13.43
CA PRO A 517 12.31 0.24 13.13
C PRO A 517 12.14 1.09 14.39
N GLN A 518 12.88 2.19 14.51
CA GLN A 518 13.00 2.98 15.74
C GLN A 518 11.68 3.50 16.31
N CYS A 519 10.73 3.87 15.42
CA CYS A 519 9.42 4.37 15.84
C CYS A 519 8.38 3.26 16.09
N SER A 520 8.77 2.00 15.93
CA SER A 520 7.88 0.86 16.13
C SER A 520 7.86 0.45 17.60
N ASP A 521 6.75 0.67 18.28
CA ASP A 521 6.44 0.21 19.63
C ASP A 521 5.46 -0.97 19.66
N SER A 522 4.98 -1.39 18.49
CA SER A 522 4.02 -2.47 18.32
C SER A 522 4.58 -3.81 18.75
N LYS A 523 3.72 -4.65 19.29
CA LYS A 523 4.09 -5.99 19.75
C LYS A 523 4.43 -6.88 18.55
N VAL A 524 5.48 -7.65 18.68
CA VAL A 524 5.77 -8.73 17.74
C VAL A 524 4.66 -9.78 17.80
N ILE A 525 4.19 -10.20 16.64
CA ILE A 525 3.21 -11.29 16.53
C ILE A 525 3.84 -12.57 17.05
N LYS A 526 3.10 -13.31 17.89
CA LYS A 526 3.51 -14.61 18.43
C LYS A 526 2.91 -15.71 17.56
N PHE A 527 3.72 -16.69 17.17
CA PHE A 527 3.30 -17.84 16.39
C PHE A 527 4.17 -19.06 16.70
#